data_bb5765e075294c2f1521c870f9be4b5f
#
_entry.id   bb5765e075294c2f1521c870f9be4b5f
#
_cell.length_a   1.000
_cell.length_b   1.000
_cell.length_c   1.000
_cell.angle_alpha   90.00
_cell.angle_beta   90.00
_cell.angle_gamma   90.00
#
_symmetry.space_group_name_H-M   'P 1'
#
loop_
_entity.id
_entity.type
_entity.pdbx_description
1 polymer ?
#
loop_
_entity_poly.entity_id
_entity_poly.type
_entity_poly.pdbx_seq_one_letter_code
_entity_poly.pdbx_strand_id
1 'polypeptide(L)'
;MEVASTANPPVCRLLNYGKFRYEATRKEKESRKANKSRTNNQVREARMKTRIGGHDRHSKTRLVRRLLSEGSKVRVSVMFRGREVQHPQIGMELLKKVAEDLQEDALLDKAPSFEGRFLAMSLSPSPSLKKEIAKKELQSAKT
;
A
#
# COMPACT_ATOMS: atom_id res chain seq x y z
N MET A 1 2.24 40.13 13.79
CA MET A 1 2.39 39.00 12.89
C MET A 1 1.15 38.85 12.02
N GLU A 2 1.35 38.79 10.74
CA GLU A 2 0.26 38.67 9.78
C GLU A 2 -0.24 37.24 9.69
N VAL A 3 -1.49 36.99 10.01
CA VAL A 3 -2.11 35.66 10.06
C VAL A 3 -2.86 35.33 8.77
N ALA A 4 -3.39 36.33 8.11
CA ALA A 4 -4.13 36.17 6.86
C ALA A 4 -3.77 37.33 5.90
N SER A 5 -2.68 37.10 5.13
CA SER A 5 -2.19 38.08 4.14
C SER A 5 -3.12 38.26 2.95
N THR A 6 -3.97 37.28 2.68
CA THR A 6 -4.95 37.30 1.58
C THR A 6 -6.25 37.97 1.93
N ALA A 7 -6.52 38.27 3.22
CA ALA A 7 -7.69 38.99 3.64
C ALA A 7 -7.56 40.48 3.27
N ASN A 8 -8.65 41.10 2.89
CA ASN A 8 -8.69 42.54 2.54
C ASN A 8 -9.65 43.29 3.49
N PRO A 9 -9.16 44.07 4.53
CA PRO A 9 -7.75 44.30 4.88
C PRO A 9 -7.06 43.07 5.53
N PRO A 10 -5.69 43.00 5.51
CA PRO A 10 -4.94 41.92 6.15
C PRO A 10 -5.21 41.87 7.65
N VAL A 11 -5.46 40.67 8.16
CA VAL A 11 -5.69 40.46 9.59
C VAL A 11 -4.36 40.18 10.29
N CYS A 12 -4.00 41.02 11.24
CA CYS A 12 -2.80 40.85 12.06
C CYS A 12 -3.19 40.49 13.50
N ARG A 13 -2.44 39.57 14.09
CA ARG A 13 -2.63 39.14 15.46
C ARG A 13 -1.33 39.23 16.25
N LEU A 14 -1.39 39.73 17.47
CA LEU A 14 -0.28 39.70 18.39
C LEU A 14 -0.16 38.29 18.97
N LEU A 15 0.86 37.57 18.52
CA LEU A 15 1.15 36.20 18.93
C LEU A 15 2.60 36.07 19.33
N ASN A 16 2.86 35.17 20.29
CA ASN A 16 4.22 34.71 20.53
C ASN A 16 4.69 33.87 19.34
N TYR A 17 5.70 34.36 18.63
CA TYR A 17 6.24 33.72 17.42
C TYR A 17 6.72 32.30 17.67
N GLY A 18 7.42 32.04 18.77
CA GLY A 18 7.89 30.70 19.12
C GLY A 18 6.76 29.71 19.32
N LYS A 19 5.69 30.11 20.01
CA LYS A 19 4.50 29.29 20.24
C LYS A 19 3.74 29.01 18.95
N PHE A 20 3.57 30.02 18.12
CA PHE A 20 2.91 29.88 16.81
C PHE A 20 3.65 28.90 15.90
N ARG A 21 4.97 29.02 15.83
CA ARG A 21 5.83 28.13 15.05
C ARG A 21 5.78 26.69 15.57
N TYR A 22 5.74 26.50 16.87
CA TYR A 22 5.60 25.18 17.49
C TYR A 22 4.27 24.52 17.12
N GLU A 23 3.16 25.24 17.21
CA GLU A 23 1.84 24.74 16.85
C GLU A 23 1.74 24.38 15.37
N ALA A 24 2.31 25.21 14.48
CA ALA A 24 2.36 24.94 13.04
C ALA A 24 3.15 23.65 12.74
N THR A 25 4.31 23.46 13.37
CA THR A 25 5.14 22.25 13.22
C THR A 25 4.40 21.02 13.75
N ARG A 26 3.69 21.16 14.87
CA ARG A 26 2.89 20.06 15.44
C ARG A 26 1.76 19.63 14.50
N LYS A 27 1.05 20.59 13.91
CA LYS A 27 -0.01 20.32 12.92
C LYS A 27 0.54 19.61 11.68
N GLU A 28 1.69 20.01 11.18
CA GLU A 28 2.35 19.35 10.05
C GLU A 28 2.70 17.91 10.37
N LYS A 29 3.25 17.63 11.56
CA LYS A 29 3.57 16.28 12.01
C LYS A 29 2.32 15.40 12.11
N GLU A 30 1.24 15.92 12.66
CA GLU A 30 -0.04 15.20 12.75
C GLU A 30 -0.62 14.91 11.37
N SER A 31 -0.56 15.85 10.44
CA SER A 31 -0.99 15.68 9.05
C SER A 31 -0.17 14.60 8.33
N ARG A 32 1.15 14.59 8.52
CA ARG A 32 2.04 13.56 7.94
C ARG A 32 1.73 12.17 8.48
N LYS A 33 1.48 12.05 9.78
CA LYS A 33 1.08 10.78 10.41
C LYS A 33 -0.26 10.29 9.87
N ALA A 34 -1.25 11.17 9.74
CA ALA A 34 -2.55 10.85 9.17
C ALA A 34 -2.45 10.41 7.72
N ASN A 35 -1.64 11.10 6.90
CA ASN A 35 -1.39 10.75 5.50
C ASN A 35 -0.67 9.40 5.38
N LYS A 36 0.32 9.13 6.23
CA LYS A 36 1.02 7.85 6.27
C LYS A 36 0.07 6.70 6.62
N SER A 37 -0.79 6.90 7.61
CA SER A 37 -1.83 5.94 7.99
C SER A 37 -2.82 5.67 6.84
N ARG A 38 -3.24 6.71 6.12
CA ARG A 38 -4.09 6.58 4.92
C ARG A 38 -3.39 5.84 3.80
N THR A 39 -2.11 6.09 3.59
CA THR A 39 -1.29 5.42 2.58
C THR A 39 -1.19 3.92 2.86
N ASN A 40 -1.09 3.53 4.13
CA ASN A 40 -1.05 2.12 4.53
C ASN A 40 -2.37 1.38 4.27
N ASN A 41 -3.49 2.10 4.22
CA ASN A 41 -4.79 1.53 3.90
C ASN A 41 -5.09 1.49 2.39
N GLN A 42 -4.21 2.03 1.55
CA GLN A 42 -4.38 1.99 0.11
C GLN A 42 -4.12 0.59 -0.44
N VAL A 43 -4.97 0.20 -1.40
CA VAL A 43 -4.79 -1.04 -2.13
C VAL A 43 -3.78 -0.80 -3.25
N ARG A 44 -2.66 -1.52 -3.20
CA ARG A 44 -1.64 -1.52 -4.26
C ARG A 44 -1.93 -2.63 -5.24
N GLU A 45 -1.73 -2.36 -6.50
CA GLU A 45 -1.97 -3.35 -7.56
C GLU A 45 -0.65 -3.85 -8.15
N ALA A 46 -0.51 -5.18 -8.21
CA ALA A 46 0.58 -5.84 -8.91
C ALA A 46 0.02 -6.58 -10.12
N ARG A 47 0.39 -6.16 -11.29
CA ARG A 47 -0.05 -6.77 -12.55
C ARG A 47 0.98 -7.77 -13.06
N MET A 48 0.49 -8.92 -13.49
CA MET A 48 1.29 -9.96 -14.12
C MET A 48 0.69 -10.33 -15.47
N LYS A 49 1.51 -10.90 -16.34
CA LYS A 49 1.08 -11.48 -17.61
C LYS A 49 1.03 -13.00 -17.47
N THR A 50 0.17 -13.66 -18.25
CA THR A 50 0.04 -15.12 -18.25
C THR A 50 1.34 -15.82 -18.65
N ARG A 51 2.11 -15.22 -19.57
CA ARG A 51 3.40 -15.73 -20.05
C ARG A 51 4.59 -15.13 -19.30
N ILE A 52 4.46 -14.96 -18.01
CA ILE A 52 5.55 -14.41 -17.21
C ILE A 52 6.65 -15.47 -17.02
N GLY A 53 7.91 -15.07 -17.21
CA GLY A 53 9.06 -15.93 -16.92
C GLY A 53 9.22 -16.16 -15.42
N GLY A 54 9.90 -17.26 -15.04
CA GLY A 54 10.13 -17.58 -13.63
C GLY A 54 10.85 -16.47 -12.86
N HIS A 55 11.84 -15.84 -13.49
CA HIS A 55 12.57 -14.71 -12.90
C HIS A 55 11.66 -13.51 -12.65
N ASP A 56 10.84 -13.13 -13.63
CA ASP A 56 9.90 -12.01 -13.50
C ASP A 56 8.84 -12.31 -12.44
N ARG A 57 8.39 -13.55 -12.34
CA ARG A 57 7.46 -13.99 -11.29
C ARG A 57 8.07 -13.80 -9.91
N HIS A 58 9.30 -14.20 -9.71
CA HIS A 58 10.01 -14.01 -8.45
C HIS A 58 10.18 -12.52 -8.12
N SER A 59 10.51 -11.71 -9.10
CA SER A 59 10.63 -10.25 -8.93
C SER A 59 9.29 -9.62 -8.52
N LYS A 60 8.19 -10.03 -9.15
CA LYS A 60 6.84 -9.58 -8.79
C LYS A 60 6.41 -10.07 -7.40
N THR A 61 6.74 -11.31 -7.05
CA THR A 61 6.48 -11.87 -5.72
C THR A 61 7.23 -11.09 -4.64
N ARG A 62 8.48 -10.74 -4.88
CA ARG A 62 9.27 -9.89 -3.96
C ARG A 62 8.65 -8.49 -3.82
N LEU A 63 8.19 -7.91 -4.92
CA LEU A 63 7.50 -6.62 -4.89
C LEU A 63 6.24 -6.68 -4.03
N VAL A 64 5.41 -7.70 -4.22
CA VAL A 64 4.20 -7.92 -3.43
C VAL A 64 4.53 -8.10 -1.95
N ARG A 65 5.55 -8.90 -1.64
CA ARG A 65 6.03 -9.10 -0.26
C ARG A 65 6.47 -7.78 0.36
N ARG A 66 7.19 -6.95 -0.37
CA ARG A 66 7.61 -5.62 0.08
C ARG A 66 6.41 -4.72 0.36
N LEU A 67 5.43 -4.68 -0.54
CA LEU A 67 4.21 -3.90 -0.35
C LEU A 67 3.39 -4.37 0.85
N LEU A 68 3.32 -5.68 1.07
CA LEU A 68 2.69 -6.26 2.26
C LEU A 68 3.45 -5.90 3.54
N SER A 69 4.79 -5.88 3.49
CA SER A 69 5.62 -5.48 4.63
C SER A 69 5.47 -4.00 4.99
N GLU A 70 5.04 -3.17 4.05
CA GLU A 70 4.68 -1.78 4.29
C GLU A 70 3.28 -1.62 4.95
N GLY A 71 2.54 -2.72 5.10
CA GLY A 71 1.20 -2.73 5.68
C GLY A 71 0.08 -2.46 4.70
N SER A 72 0.38 -2.38 3.40
CA SER A 72 -0.61 -2.14 2.36
C SER A 72 -1.30 -3.44 1.94
N LYS A 73 -2.56 -3.36 1.56
CA LYS A 73 -3.25 -4.44 0.88
C LYS A 73 -2.78 -4.48 -0.57
N VAL A 74 -2.57 -5.68 -1.10
CA VAL A 74 -2.10 -5.86 -2.48
C VAL A 74 -3.14 -6.63 -3.27
N ARG A 75 -3.50 -6.08 -4.40
CA ARG A 75 -4.33 -6.74 -5.40
C ARG A 75 -3.39 -7.28 -6.49
N VAL A 76 -3.35 -8.60 -6.60
CA VAL A 76 -2.57 -9.26 -7.66
C VAL A 76 -3.52 -9.57 -8.81
N SER A 77 -3.25 -9.01 -9.97
CA SER A 77 -4.04 -9.23 -11.18
C SER A 77 -3.21 -9.86 -12.29
N VAL A 78 -3.81 -10.80 -13.00
CA VAL A 78 -3.24 -11.43 -14.18
C VAL A 78 -4.01 -10.97 -15.40
N MET A 79 -3.30 -10.37 -16.33
CA MET A 79 -3.88 -9.88 -17.57
C MET A 79 -3.88 -11.00 -18.62
N PHE A 80 -5.07 -11.29 -19.15
CA PHE A 80 -5.24 -12.19 -20.29
C PHE A 80 -5.24 -11.40 -21.60
N ARG A 81 -4.54 -11.90 -22.58
CA ARG A 81 -4.40 -11.27 -23.89
C ARG A 81 -5.06 -12.16 -24.96
N GLY A 82 -6.04 -11.64 -25.68
CA GLY A 82 -6.66 -12.31 -26.83
C GLY A 82 -7.24 -13.69 -26.48
N ARG A 83 -6.72 -14.74 -27.10
CA ARG A 83 -7.20 -16.12 -26.93
C ARG A 83 -6.91 -16.73 -25.56
N GLU A 84 -6.02 -16.11 -24.76
CA GLU A 84 -5.68 -16.58 -23.41
C GLU A 84 -6.88 -16.54 -22.45
N VAL A 85 -7.87 -15.71 -22.72
CA VAL A 85 -9.12 -15.64 -21.96
C VAL A 85 -9.86 -16.99 -21.96
N GLN A 86 -9.67 -17.81 -22.99
CA GLN A 86 -10.25 -19.16 -23.10
C GLN A 86 -9.55 -20.17 -22.18
N HIS A 87 -8.39 -19.83 -21.65
CA HIS A 87 -7.59 -20.67 -20.75
C HIS A 87 -7.41 -20.01 -19.37
N PRO A 88 -8.47 -19.86 -18.58
CA PRO A 88 -8.39 -19.22 -17.27
C PRO A 88 -7.53 -20.00 -16.28
N GLN A 89 -7.33 -21.29 -16.52
CA GLN A 89 -6.53 -22.18 -15.67
C GLN A 89 -5.09 -21.72 -15.51
N ILE A 90 -4.48 -21.16 -16.55
CA ILE A 90 -3.09 -20.67 -16.54
C ILE A 90 -2.95 -19.53 -15.51
N GLY A 91 -3.87 -18.58 -15.53
CA GLY A 91 -3.89 -17.48 -14.57
C GLY A 91 -4.18 -17.95 -13.14
N MET A 92 -5.09 -18.89 -12.97
CA MET A 92 -5.40 -19.50 -11.67
C MET A 92 -4.19 -20.20 -11.06
N GLU A 93 -3.47 -21.00 -11.84
CA GLU A 93 -2.23 -21.65 -11.41
C GLU A 93 -1.15 -20.64 -11.04
N LEU A 94 -0.98 -19.58 -11.83
CA LEU A 94 -0.03 -18.52 -11.56
C LEU A 94 -0.32 -17.82 -10.23
N LEU A 95 -1.57 -17.43 -10.01
CA LEU A 95 -2.00 -16.82 -8.75
C LEU A 95 -1.88 -17.77 -7.57
N LYS A 96 -2.17 -19.04 -7.77
CA LYS A 96 -2.01 -20.07 -6.74
C LYS A 96 -0.54 -20.21 -6.32
N LYS A 97 0.39 -20.26 -7.27
CA LYS A 97 1.83 -20.30 -6.98
C LYS A 97 2.31 -19.07 -6.23
N VAL A 98 1.84 -17.89 -6.62
CA VAL A 98 2.15 -16.63 -5.93
C VAL A 98 1.58 -16.64 -4.50
N ALA A 99 0.37 -17.14 -4.32
CA ALA A 99 -0.26 -17.26 -3.00
C ALA A 99 0.49 -18.24 -2.10
N GLU A 100 0.95 -19.36 -2.64
CA GLU A 100 1.79 -20.33 -1.91
C GLU A 100 3.13 -19.73 -1.48
N ASP A 101 3.79 -18.98 -2.37
CA ASP A 101 5.05 -18.28 -2.07
C ASP A 101 4.88 -17.21 -0.98
N LEU A 102 3.69 -16.62 -0.87
CA LEU A 102 3.36 -15.56 0.08
C LEU A 102 2.53 -16.05 1.28
N GLN A 103 2.32 -17.34 1.41
CA GLN A 103 1.44 -17.91 2.44
C GLN A 103 1.82 -17.52 3.87
N GLU A 104 3.11 -17.36 4.14
CA GLU A 104 3.61 -16.93 5.45
C GLU A 104 3.41 -15.44 5.70
N ASP A 105 3.48 -14.63 4.65
CA ASP A 105 3.48 -13.17 4.75
C ASP A 105 2.12 -12.55 4.47
N ALA A 106 1.22 -13.29 3.83
CA ALA A 106 -0.06 -12.76 3.37
C ALA A 106 -1.24 -13.67 3.73
N LEU A 107 -2.37 -13.03 3.98
CA LEU A 107 -3.67 -13.69 4.08
C LEU A 107 -4.47 -13.42 2.81
N LEU A 108 -5.15 -14.43 2.32
CA LEU A 108 -6.07 -14.28 1.19
C LEU A 108 -7.33 -13.55 1.67
N ASP A 109 -7.44 -12.30 1.28
CA ASP A 109 -8.60 -11.46 1.64
C ASP A 109 -9.77 -11.72 0.71
N LYS A 110 -9.50 -11.85 -0.58
CA LYS A 110 -10.49 -12.15 -1.61
C LYS A 110 -9.97 -13.21 -2.57
N ALA A 111 -10.76 -14.25 -2.77
CA ALA A 111 -10.43 -15.32 -3.69
C ALA A 111 -10.28 -14.81 -5.13
N PRO A 112 -9.47 -15.50 -5.98
CA PRO A 112 -9.33 -15.12 -7.37
C PRO A 112 -10.69 -15.07 -8.09
N SER A 113 -10.96 -13.95 -8.73
CA SER A 113 -12.19 -13.75 -9.49
C SER A 113 -11.91 -12.99 -10.78
N PHE A 114 -12.71 -13.26 -11.81
CA PHE A 114 -12.60 -12.56 -13.08
C PHE A 114 -13.23 -11.16 -13.00
N GLU A 115 -12.48 -10.17 -13.46
CA GLU A 115 -12.97 -8.81 -13.68
C GLU A 115 -12.61 -8.39 -15.12
N GLY A 116 -13.52 -8.62 -16.05
CA GLY A 116 -13.27 -8.38 -17.47
C GLY A 116 -12.17 -9.29 -18.03
N ARG A 117 -11.06 -8.69 -18.47
CA ARG A 117 -9.89 -9.43 -18.98
C ARG A 117 -8.86 -9.75 -17.90
N PHE A 118 -9.17 -9.45 -16.66
CA PHE A 118 -8.24 -9.63 -15.54
C PHE A 118 -8.77 -10.70 -14.58
N LEU A 119 -7.87 -11.55 -14.13
CA LEU A 119 -8.11 -12.41 -12.99
C LEU A 119 -7.38 -11.79 -11.80
N ALA A 120 -8.12 -11.35 -10.80
CA ALA A 120 -7.58 -10.64 -9.66
C ALA A 120 -7.87 -11.34 -8.34
N MET A 121 -6.91 -11.30 -7.45
CA MET A 121 -7.08 -11.69 -6.05
C MET A 121 -6.56 -10.59 -5.13
N SER A 122 -7.13 -10.48 -3.95
CA SER A 122 -6.68 -9.52 -2.93
C SER A 122 -5.97 -10.23 -1.80
N LEU A 123 -4.82 -9.69 -1.43
CA LEU A 123 -4.01 -10.17 -0.32
C LEU A 123 -3.89 -9.08 0.73
N SER A 124 -3.97 -9.46 1.99
CA SER A 124 -3.71 -8.57 3.12
C SER A 124 -2.50 -9.04 3.90
N PRO A 125 -1.76 -8.14 4.58
CA PRO A 125 -0.63 -8.55 5.41
C PRO A 125 -1.09 -9.45 6.54
N SER A 126 -0.31 -10.52 6.81
CA SER A 126 -0.62 -11.47 7.89
C SER A 126 -0.54 -10.78 9.27
N PRO A 127 -1.23 -11.32 10.30
CA PRO A 127 -1.14 -10.77 11.65
C PRO A 127 0.28 -10.77 12.22
N SER A 128 1.09 -11.77 11.90
CA SER A 128 2.49 -11.83 12.28
C SER A 128 3.31 -10.71 11.64
N LEU A 129 3.11 -10.48 10.36
CA LEU A 129 3.76 -9.39 9.64
C LEU A 129 3.33 -8.02 10.17
N LYS A 130 2.05 -7.85 10.49
CA LYS A 130 1.53 -6.62 11.11
C LYS A 130 2.20 -6.33 12.45
N LYS A 131 2.44 -7.35 13.26
CA LYS A 131 3.16 -7.22 14.55
C LYS A 131 4.60 -6.80 14.34
N GLU A 132 5.29 -7.33 13.34
CA GLU A 132 6.67 -6.95 13.01
C GLU A 132 6.75 -5.51 12.51
N ILE A 133 5.81 -5.09 11.67
CA ILE A 133 5.71 -3.71 11.20
C ILE A 133 5.51 -2.75 12.36
N ALA A 134 4.54 -3.04 13.24
CA ALA A 134 4.28 -2.25 14.43
C ALA A 134 5.50 -2.17 15.36
N LYS A 135 6.24 -3.26 15.48
CA LYS A 135 7.49 -3.32 16.27
C LYS A 135 8.59 -2.45 15.67
N LYS A 136 8.74 -2.47 14.35
CA LYS A 136 9.70 -1.61 13.63
C LYS A 136 9.36 -0.14 13.74
N GLU A 137 8.08 0.20 13.65
CA GLU A 137 7.61 1.58 13.82
C GLU A 137 7.85 2.10 15.24
N LEU A 138 7.63 1.28 16.25
CA LEU A 138 7.94 1.60 17.64
C LEU A 138 9.44 1.80 17.87
N GLN A 139 10.29 0.98 17.27
CA GLN A 139 11.75 1.14 17.36
C GLN A 139 12.24 2.39 16.63
N SER A 140 11.68 2.73 15.49
CA SER A 140 12.03 3.96 14.78
C SER A 140 11.55 5.22 15.50
N ALA A 141 10.49 5.14 16.29
CA ALA A 141 9.98 6.25 17.09
C ALA A 141 10.81 6.51 18.35
N LYS A 142 11.61 5.54 18.81
CA LYS A 142 12.50 5.68 19.99
C LYS A 142 13.90 6.23 19.67
N THR A 143 14.26 6.30 18.42
CA THR A 143 15.48 6.94 17.93
C THR A 143 15.19 8.33 17.41
#